data_31a1689125e80572aae4ec313e544208
#
_entry.id   31a1689125e80572aae4ec313e544208
#
_cell.length_a   1.000
_cell.length_b   1.000
_cell.length_c   1.000
_cell.angle_alpha   90.00
_cell.angle_beta   90.00
_cell.angle_gamma   90.00
#
_symmetry.space_group_name_H-M   'P 1'
#
loop_
_entity.id
_entity.type
_entity.pdbx_description
1 polymer ?
#
loop_
_entity_poly.entity_id
_entity_poly.type
_entity_poly.pdbx_seq_one_letter_code
_entity_poly.pdbx_strand_id
1 'polypeptide(L)'
;MVTTNMFGDIISDAAAMMTGSLGMLPSASIGGEIGMYEPVHGSAPDIAGEDKANPLAMILSVGMMMRYSFNLTEADEMIKNAVVDTLEKYRTVDIMSEGKIQVGCREMGEKVLQSLEQNNS
;
A
#
# COMPACT_ATOMS: atom_id res chain seq x y z
N MET A 1 -6.86 17.45 -22.88
CA MET A 1 -5.95 16.41 -22.36
C MET A 1 -6.74 15.33 -21.66
N VAL A 2 -6.48 14.10 -22.02
CA VAL A 2 -7.18 12.96 -21.42
C VAL A 2 -6.34 12.44 -20.25
N THR A 3 -6.98 12.30 -19.09
CA THR A 3 -6.34 11.74 -17.90
C THR A 3 -6.82 10.32 -17.69
N THR A 4 -5.91 9.39 -17.49
CA THR A 4 -6.23 8.00 -17.21
C THR A 4 -6.11 7.75 -15.72
N ASN A 5 -7.18 7.23 -15.13
CA ASN A 5 -7.17 6.81 -13.73
C ASN A 5 -6.93 5.32 -13.65
N MET A 6 -5.97 4.93 -12.84
CA MET A 6 -5.64 3.52 -12.65
C MET A 6 -5.69 3.17 -11.18
N PHE A 7 -6.18 1.98 -10.89
CA PHE A 7 -6.21 1.44 -9.53
C PHE A 7 -5.25 0.27 -9.46
N GLY A 8 -4.51 0.19 -8.39
CA GLY A 8 -3.55 -0.89 -8.21
C GLY A 8 -4.24 -2.24 -8.11
N ASP A 9 -3.60 -3.26 -8.66
CA ASP A 9 -4.09 -4.62 -8.55
C ASP A 9 -4.10 -5.06 -7.10
N ILE A 10 -5.09 -5.88 -6.76
CA ILE A 10 -5.14 -6.50 -5.45
C ILE A 10 -3.96 -7.47 -5.34
N ILE A 11 -3.23 -7.37 -4.26
CA ILE A 11 -1.99 -8.10 -4.09
C ILE A 11 -2.27 -9.52 -3.63
N SER A 12 -2.09 -10.49 -4.52
CA SER A 12 -2.02 -11.91 -4.24
C SER A 12 -3.17 -12.51 -3.41
N ASP A 13 -3.07 -13.80 -3.13
CA ASP A 13 -4.09 -14.58 -2.40
C ASP A 13 -4.34 -14.07 -0.99
N ALA A 14 -3.30 -13.58 -0.32
CA ALA A 14 -3.47 -13.04 1.03
C ALA A 14 -4.36 -11.81 1.04
N ALA A 15 -4.26 -10.99 -0.02
CA ALA A 15 -5.03 -9.77 -0.14
C ALA A 15 -6.45 -10.03 -0.64
N ALA A 16 -6.72 -11.19 -1.22
CA ALA A 16 -8.06 -11.52 -1.66
C ALA A 16 -9.06 -11.47 -0.50
N MET A 17 -8.60 -11.76 0.71
CA MET A 17 -9.44 -11.69 1.92
C MET A 17 -9.63 -10.26 2.40
N MET A 18 -8.94 -9.30 1.81
CA MET A 18 -8.96 -7.89 2.21
C MET A 18 -9.57 -6.99 1.16
N THR A 19 -10.26 -7.57 0.18
CA THR A 19 -10.76 -6.83 -0.98
C THR A 19 -11.74 -5.70 -0.62
N GLY A 20 -12.32 -5.74 0.56
CA GLY A 20 -13.23 -4.69 1.00
C GLY A 20 -12.57 -3.51 1.67
N SER A 21 -11.26 -3.57 1.95
CA SER A 21 -10.60 -2.48 2.67
C SER A 21 -10.04 -1.42 1.74
N LEU A 22 -10.54 -0.20 1.87
CA LEU A 22 -10.01 0.95 1.12
C LEU A 22 -8.56 1.25 1.50
N GLY A 23 -8.12 0.81 2.67
CA GLY A 23 -6.75 1.00 3.13
C GLY A 23 -5.71 0.24 2.29
N MET A 24 -6.18 -0.62 1.38
CA MET A 24 -5.31 -1.40 0.50
C MET A 24 -5.30 -0.91 -0.94
N LEU A 25 -6.09 0.12 -1.28
CA LEU A 25 -6.26 0.53 -2.67
C LEU A 25 -5.45 1.77 -3.04
N PRO A 26 -4.36 1.62 -3.81
CA PRO A 26 -3.66 2.75 -4.39
C PRO A 26 -4.33 3.18 -5.70
N SER A 27 -4.08 4.42 -6.10
CA SER A 27 -4.55 4.90 -7.40
C SER A 27 -3.54 5.82 -8.06
N ALA A 28 -3.62 5.91 -9.37
CA ALA A 28 -2.81 6.81 -10.16
C ALA A 28 -3.68 7.52 -11.18
N SER A 29 -3.48 8.83 -11.31
CA SER A 29 -4.08 9.63 -12.36
C SER A 29 -2.95 10.16 -13.22
N ILE A 30 -2.89 9.75 -14.47
CA ILE A 30 -1.79 10.08 -15.36
C ILE A 30 -2.31 10.86 -16.56
N GLY A 31 -1.74 12.03 -16.80
CA GLY A 31 -2.08 12.87 -17.94
C GLY A 31 -0.85 13.62 -18.42
N GLY A 32 -0.43 13.37 -19.67
CA GLY A 32 0.77 13.99 -20.21
C GLY A 32 2.00 13.59 -19.42
N GLU A 33 2.76 14.59 -18.96
CA GLU A 33 4.00 14.37 -18.22
C GLU A 33 3.78 14.35 -16.70
N ILE A 34 2.55 14.59 -16.25
CA ILE A 34 2.24 14.73 -14.84
C ILE A 34 1.43 13.53 -14.35
N GLY A 35 1.84 12.97 -13.22
CA GLY A 35 1.09 11.92 -12.56
C GLY A 35 0.73 12.33 -11.14
N MET A 36 -0.46 11.91 -10.69
CA MET A 36 -0.88 12.05 -9.31
C MET A 36 -1.08 10.66 -8.72
N TYR A 37 -0.45 10.39 -7.60
CA TYR A 37 -0.49 9.08 -6.96
C TYR A 37 -1.01 9.25 -5.54
N GLU A 38 -2.12 8.59 -5.24
CA GLU A 38 -2.76 8.73 -3.94
C GLU A 38 -3.56 7.49 -3.58
N PRO A 39 -3.76 7.23 -2.28
CA PRO A 39 -4.69 6.17 -1.90
C PRO A 39 -6.12 6.55 -2.28
N VAL A 40 -6.95 5.54 -2.50
CA VAL A 40 -8.36 5.76 -2.81
C VAL A 40 -9.12 6.33 -1.61
N HIS A 41 -8.74 5.94 -0.40
CA HIS A 41 -9.42 6.38 0.81
C HIS A 41 -9.16 7.85 1.15
N GLY A 42 -10.07 8.43 1.93
CA GLY A 42 -9.90 9.80 2.42
C GLY A 42 -9.01 9.88 3.65
N SER A 43 -9.09 11.00 4.34
CA SER A 43 -8.21 11.33 5.47
C SER A 43 -8.58 10.64 6.79
N ALA A 44 -9.74 9.99 6.86
CA ALA A 44 -10.22 9.26 8.05
C ALA A 44 -10.07 10.07 9.35
N PRO A 45 -10.75 11.22 9.46
CA PRO A 45 -10.56 12.11 10.62
C PRO A 45 -10.93 11.45 11.94
N ASP A 46 -11.78 10.43 11.92
CA ASP A 46 -12.22 9.75 13.15
C ASP A 46 -11.09 9.03 13.86
N ILE A 47 -10.05 8.64 13.14
CA ILE A 47 -8.91 7.93 13.73
C ILE A 47 -7.60 8.72 13.61
N ALA A 48 -7.69 9.98 13.21
CA ALA A 48 -6.51 10.83 13.11
C ALA A 48 -5.85 10.99 14.48
N GLY A 49 -4.54 10.80 14.52
CA GLY A 49 -3.78 10.91 15.77
C GLY A 49 -3.79 9.66 16.64
N GLU A 50 -4.52 8.62 16.27
CA GLU A 50 -4.62 7.40 17.08
C GLU A 50 -3.68 6.27 16.65
N ASP A 51 -2.88 6.50 15.60
CA ASP A 51 -1.93 5.50 15.08
C ASP A 51 -2.61 4.20 14.67
N LYS A 52 -3.82 4.29 14.11
CA LYS A 52 -4.62 3.12 13.70
C LYS A 52 -4.76 2.98 12.20
N ALA A 53 -4.46 4.01 11.43
CA ALA A 53 -4.65 4.01 9.99
C ALA A 53 -3.79 2.96 9.32
N ASN A 54 -4.29 2.40 8.21
CA ASN A 54 -3.55 1.47 7.40
C ASN A 54 -2.73 2.27 6.37
N PRO A 55 -1.40 2.27 6.43
CA PRO A 55 -0.58 3.06 5.52
C PRO A 55 -0.30 2.37 4.18
N LEU A 56 -0.80 1.15 3.99
CA LEU A 56 -0.39 0.32 2.86
C LEU A 56 -0.82 0.88 1.51
N ALA A 57 -2.01 1.50 1.42
CA ALA A 57 -2.43 2.11 0.17
C ALA A 57 -1.49 3.23 -0.26
N MET A 58 -1.02 4.05 0.68
CA MET A 58 -0.04 5.09 0.37
C MET A 58 1.30 4.50 -0.06
N ILE A 59 1.75 3.47 0.63
CA ILE A 59 3.00 2.78 0.27
C ILE A 59 2.90 2.19 -1.13
N LEU A 60 1.77 1.56 -1.44
CA LEU A 60 1.55 1.00 -2.77
C LEU A 60 1.42 2.09 -3.84
N SER A 61 0.90 3.26 -3.47
CA SER A 61 0.84 4.40 -4.39
C SER A 61 2.23 4.89 -4.75
N VAL A 62 3.17 4.87 -3.80
CA VAL A 62 4.58 5.17 -4.09
C VAL A 62 5.14 4.16 -5.09
N GLY A 63 4.78 2.89 -4.95
CA GLY A 63 5.18 1.86 -5.91
C GLY A 63 4.67 2.17 -7.31
N MET A 64 3.41 2.60 -7.43
CA MET A 64 2.85 2.99 -8.73
C MET A 64 3.60 4.18 -9.31
N MET A 65 3.99 5.15 -8.49
CA MET A 65 4.79 6.27 -8.93
C MET A 65 6.13 5.82 -9.51
N MET A 66 6.79 4.88 -8.84
CA MET A 66 8.05 4.34 -9.35
C MET A 66 7.86 3.68 -10.70
N ARG A 67 6.77 2.93 -10.89
CA ARG A 67 6.50 2.24 -12.14
C ARG A 67 6.16 3.19 -13.27
N TYR A 68 5.24 4.13 -13.05
CA TYR A 68 4.67 4.92 -14.13
C TYR A 68 5.38 6.25 -14.39
N SER A 69 5.90 6.90 -13.37
CA SER A 69 6.61 8.17 -13.55
C SER A 69 8.10 7.98 -13.78
N PHE A 70 8.70 7.00 -13.13
CA PHE A 70 10.14 6.79 -13.20
C PHE A 70 10.53 5.53 -13.96
N ASN A 71 9.56 4.77 -14.44
CA ASN A 71 9.78 3.54 -15.20
C ASN A 71 10.64 2.52 -14.45
N LEU A 72 10.48 2.48 -13.12
CA LEU A 72 11.22 1.58 -12.25
C LEU A 72 10.30 0.44 -11.80
N THR A 73 10.01 -0.46 -12.74
CA THR A 73 9.12 -1.59 -12.50
C THR A 73 9.59 -2.48 -11.36
N GLU A 74 10.89 -2.71 -11.27
CA GLU A 74 11.47 -3.54 -10.22
C GLU A 74 11.23 -2.94 -8.83
N ALA A 75 11.34 -1.61 -8.72
CA ALA A 75 11.09 -0.93 -7.45
C ALA A 75 9.64 -1.13 -7.00
N ASP A 76 8.69 -1.03 -7.91
CA ASP A 76 7.28 -1.27 -7.61
C ASP A 76 7.07 -2.70 -7.12
N GLU A 77 7.68 -3.68 -7.80
CA GLU A 77 7.55 -5.08 -7.39
C GLU A 77 8.19 -5.36 -6.04
N MET A 78 9.33 -4.73 -5.75
CA MET A 78 9.96 -4.87 -4.44
C MET A 78 9.07 -4.36 -3.32
N ILE A 79 8.40 -3.23 -3.55
CA ILE A 79 7.47 -2.66 -2.59
C ILE A 79 6.28 -3.59 -2.38
N LYS A 80 5.70 -4.11 -3.46
CA LYS A 80 4.58 -5.05 -3.38
C LYS A 80 4.96 -6.31 -2.62
N ASN A 81 6.12 -6.87 -2.91
CA ASN A 81 6.59 -8.07 -2.23
C ASN A 81 6.81 -7.82 -0.74
N ALA A 82 7.36 -6.66 -0.38
CA ALA A 82 7.55 -6.30 1.02
C ALA A 82 6.22 -6.19 1.76
N VAL A 83 5.20 -5.63 1.10
CA VAL A 83 3.86 -5.53 1.68
C VAL A 83 3.26 -6.92 1.88
N VAL A 84 3.36 -7.80 0.89
CA VAL A 84 2.84 -9.16 1.00
C VAL A 84 3.51 -9.92 2.14
N ASP A 85 4.85 -9.84 2.23
CA ASP A 85 5.58 -10.51 3.30
C ASP A 85 5.17 -10.01 4.67
N THR A 86 4.98 -8.70 4.81
CA THR A 86 4.57 -8.12 6.07
C THR A 86 3.16 -8.57 6.46
N LEU A 87 2.26 -8.64 5.48
CA LEU A 87 0.87 -9.04 5.71
C LEU A 87 0.71 -10.48 6.16
N GLU A 88 1.70 -11.32 5.95
CA GLU A 88 1.64 -12.69 6.43
C GLU A 88 1.65 -12.76 7.95
N LYS A 89 2.21 -11.75 8.62
CA LYS A 89 2.34 -11.73 10.07
C LYS A 89 1.60 -10.59 10.73
N TYR A 90 1.62 -9.41 10.13
CA TYR A 90 1.15 -8.18 10.76
C TYR A 90 -0.01 -7.56 10.00
N ARG A 91 -0.99 -7.05 10.75
CA ARG A 91 -2.17 -6.42 10.17
C ARG A 91 -2.59 -5.20 11.00
N THR A 92 -3.08 -4.17 10.31
CA THR A 92 -3.75 -3.07 11.01
C THR A 92 -5.20 -3.48 11.32
N VAL A 93 -5.88 -2.69 12.15
CA VAL A 93 -7.20 -3.08 12.68
C VAL A 93 -8.25 -3.31 11.58
N ASP A 94 -8.17 -2.56 10.48
CA ASP A 94 -9.15 -2.66 9.38
C ASP A 94 -9.05 -3.96 8.58
N ILE A 95 -7.89 -4.60 8.62
CA ILE A 95 -7.64 -5.84 7.87
C ILE A 95 -7.25 -7.00 8.78
N MET A 96 -7.53 -6.87 10.07
CA MET A 96 -7.14 -7.88 11.05
C MET A 96 -7.86 -9.20 10.80
N SER A 97 -7.14 -10.30 10.95
CA SER A 97 -7.70 -11.63 10.85
C SER A 97 -7.05 -12.54 11.88
N GLU A 98 -7.67 -13.69 12.11
CA GLU A 98 -7.20 -14.65 13.10
C GLU A 98 -5.78 -15.14 12.80
N GLY A 99 -4.96 -15.23 13.82
CA GLY A 99 -3.59 -15.69 13.69
C GLY A 99 -2.58 -14.61 13.30
N LYS A 100 -3.04 -13.38 13.14
CA LYS A 100 -2.16 -12.27 12.78
C LYS A 100 -1.91 -11.37 13.97
N ILE A 101 -0.81 -10.61 13.91
CA ILE A 101 -0.42 -9.67 14.97
C ILE A 101 -0.92 -8.28 14.57
N GLN A 102 -1.71 -7.67 15.44
CA GLN A 102 -2.21 -6.32 15.18
C GLN A 102 -1.13 -5.28 15.46
N VAL A 103 -0.95 -4.35 14.53
CA VAL A 103 0.02 -3.25 14.66
C VAL A 103 -0.65 -1.94 14.30
N GLY A 104 -0.05 -0.83 14.73
CA GLY A 104 -0.52 0.50 14.37
C GLY A 104 0.06 0.96 13.05
N CYS A 105 -0.28 2.19 12.68
CA CYS A 105 0.16 2.78 11.41
C CYS A 105 1.69 2.85 11.32
N ARG A 106 2.32 3.41 12.35
CA ARG A 106 3.78 3.58 12.37
C ARG A 106 4.50 2.24 12.33
N GLU A 107 4.06 1.31 13.15
CA GLU A 107 4.71 0.00 13.21
C GLU A 107 4.53 -0.77 11.91
N MET A 108 3.37 -0.66 11.27
CA MET A 108 3.16 -1.29 9.96
C MET A 108 4.17 -0.78 8.94
N GLY A 109 4.38 0.54 8.89
CA GLY A 109 5.38 1.13 7.99
C GLY A 109 6.78 0.63 8.29
N GLU A 110 7.12 0.51 9.57
CA GLU A 110 8.43 -0.02 9.96
C GLU A 110 8.60 -1.48 9.55
N LYS A 111 7.56 -2.29 9.67
CA LYS A 111 7.62 -3.70 9.28
C LYS A 111 7.78 -3.86 7.77
N VAL A 112 7.09 -3.03 7.00
CA VAL A 112 7.27 -3.03 5.53
C VAL A 112 8.69 -2.65 5.17
N LEU A 113 9.24 -1.62 5.83
CA LEU A 113 10.60 -1.18 5.57
C LEU A 113 11.61 -2.27 5.91
N GLN A 114 11.43 -2.96 7.02
CA GLN A 114 12.29 -4.08 7.40
C GLN A 114 12.25 -5.20 6.36
N SER A 115 11.06 -5.53 5.88
CA SER A 115 10.91 -6.55 4.85
C SER A 115 11.60 -6.14 3.56
N LEU A 116 11.45 -4.87 3.18
CA LEU A 116 12.08 -4.32 1.99
C LEU A 116 13.60 -4.41 2.06
N GLU A 117 14.17 -4.08 3.22
CA GLU A 117 15.62 -4.17 3.44
C GLU A 117 16.11 -5.61 3.37
N GLN A 118 15.38 -6.55 3.98
CA GLN A 118 15.74 -7.97 3.95
C GLN A 118 15.71 -8.54 2.54
N ASN A 119 14.72 -8.16 1.76
CA ASN A 119 14.56 -8.68 0.40
C ASN A 119 15.59 -8.09 -0.57
N ASN A 120 16.20 -6.97 -0.20
CA ASN A 120 17.15 -6.27 -1.05
C ASN A 120 18.61 -6.53 -0.66
N SER A 121 18.85 -7.40 0.30
CA SER A 121 20.20 -7.71 0.75
C SER A 121 20.78 -8.97 0.11
#